data_5672f9d07ec891fdbe63d164f113e77b
#
_entry.id   5672f9d07ec891fdbe63d164f113e77b
#
_cell.length_a   1.000
_cell.length_b   1.000
_cell.length_c   1.000
_cell.angle_alpha   90.00
_cell.angle_beta   90.00
_cell.angle_gamma   90.00
#
_symmetry.space_group_name_H-M   'P 1'
#
loop_
_entity.id
_entity.type
_entity.pdbx_description
1 polymer ?
#
loop_
_entity_poly.entity_id
_entity_poly.type
_entity_poly.pdbx_seq_one_letter_code
_entity_poly.pdbx_strand_id
1 'polypeptide(L)'
;KVSFKKLIQTSRCLVVADGYYEWKRENKEKTPYYFTKVDSSLMFFAGIHQNNQFCIITKEATDTVTDIHHREPLIINEEQISNYLNIKKEGMDILRSIKSPELKFHEVSKDVNKPINNDPSLINFKT
;
A
#
# COMPACT_ATOMS: atom_id res chain seq x y z
N LYS A 1 13.12 21.45 5.11
CA LYS A 1 12.57 20.12 4.83
C LYS A 1 11.85 19.57 6.06
N VAL A 2 10.59 19.21 5.90
CA VAL A 2 9.76 18.75 7.01
C VAL A 2 9.98 17.26 7.23
N SER A 3 10.15 16.87 8.51
CA SER A 3 10.41 15.48 8.86
C SER A 3 9.15 14.62 8.77
N PHE A 4 9.34 13.31 8.58
CA PHE A 4 8.26 12.34 8.63
C PHE A 4 7.45 12.46 9.92
N LYS A 5 8.14 12.59 11.05
CA LYS A 5 7.49 12.66 12.37
C LYS A 5 6.51 13.83 12.47
N LYS A 6 6.88 14.97 11.89
CA LYS A 6 5.99 16.13 11.88
C LYS A 6 4.80 15.90 10.94
N LEU A 7 5.05 15.37 9.74
CA LEU A 7 3.99 15.14 8.76
C LEU A 7 2.99 14.10 9.26
N ILE A 8 3.44 13.05 9.93
CA ILE A 8 2.51 12.06 10.47
C ILE A 8 1.62 12.65 11.57
N GLN A 9 2.08 13.70 12.23
CA GLN A 9 1.27 14.37 13.24
C GLN A 9 0.28 15.37 12.66
N THR A 10 0.65 16.06 11.57
CA THR A 10 -0.13 17.19 11.06
C THR A 10 -0.79 16.96 9.71
N SER A 11 -0.31 15.99 8.93
CA SER A 11 -0.62 15.95 7.49
C SER A 11 -0.89 14.53 7.02
N ARG A 12 -1.76 13.84 7.72
CA ARG A 12 -2.18 12.49 7.33
C ARG A 12 -3.22 12.54 6.23
N CYS A 13 -3.17 11.56 5.33
CA CYS A 13 -4.17 11.41 4.29
C CYS A 13 -4.39 9.93 3.97
N LEU A 14 -5.40 9.66 3.17
CA LEU A 14 -5.66 8.32 2.66
C LEU A 14 -5.43 8.31 1.16
N VAL A 15 -4.84 7.24 0.67
CA VAL A 15 -4.74 6.98 -0.76
C VAL A 15 -5.61 5.77 -1.05
N VAL A 16 -6.59 5.92 -1.92
CA VAL A 16 -7.59 4.88 -2.17
C VAL A 16 -7.24 4.10 -3.44
N ALA A 17 -7.29 2.80 -3.35
CA ALA A 17 -7.02 1.92 -4.49
C ALA A 17 -7.79 0.62 -4.34
N ASP A 18 -7.95 -0.11 -5.44
CA ASP A 18 -8.54 -1.46 -5.39
C ASP A 18 -7.48 -2.55 -5.25
N GLY A 19 -6.20 -2.21 -5.42
CA GLY A 19 -5.10 -3.13 -5.26
C GLY A 19 -3.78 -2.43 -5.54
N TYR A 20 -2.70 -3.19 -5.52
CA TYR A 20 -1.39 -2.62 -5.87
C TYR A 20 -0.49 -3.69 -6.46
N TYR A 21 0.52 -3.26 -7.22
CA TYR A 21 1.52 -4.14 -7.79
C TYR A 21 2.77 -4.16 -6.93
N GLU A 22 3.42 -5.32 -6.90
CA GLU A 22 4.73 -5.47 -6.29
C GLU A 22 5.54 -6.48 -7.10
N TRP A 23 6.84 -6.30 -7.12
CA TRP A 23 7.73 -7.12 -7.95
C TRP A 23 8.61 -8.00 -7.06
N LYS A 24 8.57 -9.30 -7.33
CA LYS A 24 9.49 -10.24 -6.70
C LYS A 24 10.79 -10.26 -7.50
N ARG A 25 11.89 -10.06 -6.81
CA ARG A 25 13.22 -10.09 -7.43
C ARG A 25 13.89 -11.43 -7.16
N GLU A 26 14.18 -12.17 -8.23
CA GLU A 26 14.93 -13.43 -8.15
C GLU A 26 15.89 -13.50 -9.33
N ASN A 27 17.19 -13.76 -9.05
CA ASN A 27 18.19 -14.00 -10.09
C ASN A 27 18.17 -12.97 -11.22
N LYS A 28 18.07 -11.68 -10.88
CA LYS A 28 18.01 -10.56 -11.82
C LYS A 28 16.68 -10.43 -12.55
N GLU A 29 15.72 -11.30 -12.30
CA GLU A 29 14.38 -11.16 -12.83
C GLU A 29 13.49 -10.42 -11.85
N LYS A 30 12.53 -9.67 -12.41
CA LYS A 30 11.49 -8.99 -11.64
C LYS A 30 10.14 -9.51 -12.13
N THR A 31 9.45 -10.21 -11.26
CA THR A 31 8.15 -10.77 -11.59
C THR A 31 7.06 -9.96 -10.90
N PRO A 32 6.10 -9.40 -11.65
CA PRO A 32 5.03 -8.59 -11.06
C PRO A 32 3.91 -9.44 -10.49
N TYR A 33 3.40 -8.97 -9.36
CA TYR A 33 2.25 -9.57 -8.67
C TYR A 33 1.25 -8.48 -8.37
N TYR A 34 -0.04 -8.83 -8.39
CA TYR A 34 -1.11 -7.91 -8.03
C TYR A 34 -1.72 -8.35 -6.70
N PHE A 35 -1.77 -7.41 -5.76
CA PHE A 35 -2.26 -7.65 -4.41
C PHE A 35 -3.63 -7.00 -4.21
N THR A 36 -4.55 -7.74 -3.59
CA THR A 36 -5.84 -7.21 -3.16
C THR A 36 -6.14 -7.69 -1.75
N LYS A 37 -7.13 -7.08 -1.11
CA LYS A 37 -7.67 -7.63 0.11
C LYS A 37 -8.41 -8.92 -0.22
N VAL A 38 -8.43 -9.85 0.74
CA VAL A 38 -9.05 -11.16 0.54
C VAL A 38 -10.51 -11.03 0.11
N ASP A 39 -11.23 -10.05 0.67
CA ASP A 39 -12.65 -9.81 0.34
C ASP A 39 -12.85 -8.93 -0.90
N SER A 40 -11.77 -8.55 -1.57
CA SER A 40 -11.78 -7.71 -2.79
C SER A 40 -12.37 -6.31 -2.58
N SER A 41 -12.47 -5.84 -1.34
CA SER A 41 -12.92 -4.48 -1.05
C SER A 41 -11.79 -3.47 -1.31
N LEU A 42 -12.14 -2.18 -1.32
CA LEU A 42 -11.17 -1.11 -1.53
C LEU A 42 -10.11 -1.08 -0.43
N MET A 43 -8.90 -0.71 -0.83
CA MET A 43 -7.78 -0.47 0.08
C MET A 43 -7.68 1.02 0.38
N PHE A 44 -7.35 1.33 1.63
CA PHE A 44 -7.08 2.69 2.07
C PHE A 44 -5.66 2.72 2.61
N PHE A 45 -4.73 3.21 1.79
CA PHE A 45 -3.33 3.31 2.24
C PHE A 45 -3.16 4.50 3.18
N ALA A 46 -2.44 4.30 4.27
CA ALA A 46 -2.01 5.41 5.11
C ALA A 46 -1.00 6.24 4.34
N GLY A 47 -1.24 7.53 4.27
CA GLY A 47 -0.36 8.45 3.59
C GLY A 47 -0.10 9.71 4.40
N ILE A 48 0.90 10.44 3.97
CA ILE A 48 1.22 11.78 4.44
C ILE A 48 1.35 12.69 3.22
N HIS A 49 1.13 13.98 3.41
CA HIS A 49 1.17 14.91 2.29
C HIS A 49 1.90 16.20 2.64
N GLN A 50 2.43 16.85 1.62
CA GLN A 50 3.11 18.14 1.71
C GLN A 50 3.24 18.72 0.30
N ASN A 51 2.90 20.02 0.15
CA ASN A 51 3.12 20.75 -1.12
C ASN A 51 2.49 20.05 -2.35
N ASN A 52 1.23 19.61 -2.21
CA ASN A 52 0.50 18.93 -3.28
C ASN A 52 1.12 17.59 -3.71
N GLN A 53 1.94 17.02 -2.86
CA GLN A 53 2.51 15.69 -3.06
C GLN A 53 2.07 14.80 -1.92
N PHE A 54 2.03 13.51 -2.15
CA PHE A 54 1.76 12.55 -1.08
C PHE A 54 2.73 11.39 -1.15
N CYS A 55 2.85 10.72 -0.02
CA CYS A 55 3.69 9.52 0.09
C CYS A 55 2.90 8.47 0.85
N ILE A 56 2.93 7.24 0.34
CA ILE A 56 2.32 6.10 1.03
C ILE A 56 3.29 5.60 2.09
N ILE A 57 2.80 5.40 3.30
CA ILE A 57 3.60 4.87 4.40
C ILE A 57 3.75 3.37 4.20
N THR A 58 4.98 2.89 4.33
CA THR A 58 5.27 1.46 4.26
C THR A 58 5.78 0.95 5.60
N LYS A 59 5.73 -0.34 5.77
CA LYS A 59 6.27 -1.04 6.94
C LYS A 59 6.97 -2.31 6.49
N GLU A 60 7.64 -2.96 7.42
CA GLU A 60 8.23 -4.27 7.17
C GLU A 60 7.14 -5.26 6.78
N ALA A 61 7.39 -6.05 5.74
CA ALA A 61 6.41 -7.00 5.24
C ALA A 61 6.10 -8.10 6.26
N THR A 62 4.86 -8.53 6.28
CA THR A 62 4.38 -9.61 7.14
C THR A 62 3.73 -10.69 6.29
N ASP A 63 3.75 -11.92 6.81
CA ASP A 63 3.00 -13.07 6.26
C ASP A 63 3.02 -13.14 4.73
N THR A 64 1.85 -12.92 4.13
CA THR A 64 1.61 -13.07 2.69
C THR A 64 2.59 -12.28 1.82
N VAL A 65 2.92 -11.06 2.22
CA VAL A 65 3.76 -10.19 1.39
C VAL A 65 5.24 -10.57 1.45
N THR A 66 5.68 -11.17 2.55
CA THR A 66 7.10 -11.50 2.79
C THR A 66 7.73 -12.28 1.65
N ASP A 67 7.00 -13.19 1.02
CA ASP A 67 7.54 -14.01 -0.06
C ASP A 67 7.82 -13.22 -1.33
N ILE A 68 7.22 -12.04 -1.47
CA ILE A 68 7.32 -11.23 -2.68
C ILE A 68 8.23 -10.03 -2.47
N HIS A 69 8.11 -9.34 -1.33
CA HIS A 69 8.86 -8.11 -1.09
C HIS A 69 9.10 -7.92 0.41
N HIS A 70 10.16 -7.18 0.77
CA HIS A 70 10.51 -6.95 2.18
C HIS A 70 9.72 -5.81 2.85
N ARG A 71 9.02 -4.99 2.07
CA ARG A 71 8.17 -3.90 2.58
C ARG A 71 6.76 -4.07 2.07
N GLU A 72 5.80 -3.52 2.81
CA GLU A 72 4.41 -3.48 2.36
C GLU A 72 3.78 -2.14 2.72
N PRO A 73 2.79 -1.69 1.95
CA PRO A 73 2.08 -0.45 2.30
C PRO A 73 1.26 -0.67 3.56
N LEU A 74 1.12 0.38 4.35
CA LEU A 74 0.28 0.34 5.54
C LEU A 74 -1.17 0.57 5.11
N ILE A 75 -2.00 -0.46 5.24
CA ILE A 75 -3.40 -0.43 4.82
C ILE A 75 -4.29 -0.27 6.06
N ILE A 76 -5.20 0.69 6.00
CA ILE A 76 -6.08 1.03 7.13
C ILE A 76 -7.44 0.38 6.91
N ASN A 77 -7.94 -0.35 7.91
CA ASN A 77 -9.30 -0.90 7.87
C ASN A 77 -10.31 0.23 8.05
N GLU A 78 -11.50 0.06 7.46
CA GLU A 78 -12.52 1.12 7.48
C GLU A 78 -12.81 1.64 8.88
N GLU A 79 -12.89 0.77 9.86
CA GLU A 79 -13.20 1.16 11.25
C GLU A 79 -12.11 2.01 11.88
N GLN A 80 -10.92 2.08 11.30
CA GLN A 80 -9.82 2.88 11.82
C GLN A 80 -9.62 4.19 11.09
N ILE A 81 -10.35 4.43 10.00
CA ILE A 81 -10.16 5.62 9.16
C ILE A 81 -10.37 6.91 9.97
N SER A 82 -11.45 7.00 10.74
CA SER A 82 -11.73 8.19 11.54
C SER A 82 -10.60 8.50 12.51
N ASN A 83 -10.07 7.48 13.18
CA ASN A 83 -8.96 7.66 14.10
C ASN A 83 -7.70 8.11 13.38
N TYR A 84 -7.40 7.51 12.23
CA TYR A 84 -6.21 7.87 11.47
C TYR A 84 -6.25 9.33 11.01
N LEU A 85 -7.41 9.81 10.56
CA LEU A 85 -7.56 11.17 10.06
C LEU A 85 -7.73 12.21 11.16
N ASN A 86 -7.91 11.78 12.41
CA ASN A 86 -8.09 12.70 13.53
C ASN A 86 -6.75 13.22 14.02
N ILE A 87 -6.37 14.44 13.62
CA ILE A 87 -5.07 15.03 13.97
C ILE A 87 -4.89 15.33 15.46
N LYS A 88 -5.96 15.23 16.25
CA LYS A 88 -5.86 15.35 17.71
C LYS A 88 -5.25 14.10 18.34
N LYS A 89 -5.25 12.97 17.62
CA LYS A 89 -4.62 11.74 18.09
C LYS A 89 -3.15 11.75 17.72
N GLU A 90 -2.30 11.21 18.60
CA GLU A 90 -0.87 11.18 18.38
C GLU A 90 -0.54 10.24 17.21
N GLY A 91 0.19 10.76 16.21
CA GLY A 91 0.39 10.09 14.94
C GLY A 91 1.13 8.77 15.05
N MET A 92 2.20 8.71 15.82
CA MET A 92 2.97 7.46 15.93
C MET A 92 2.18 6.38 16.67
N ASP A 93 1.38 6.76 17.66
CA ASP A 93 0.51 5.79 18.36
C ASP A 93 -0.54 5.23 17.41
N ILE A 94 -1.10 6.06 16.56
CA ILE A 94 -2.07 5.62 15.54
C ILE A 94 -1.42 4.60 14.61
N LEU A 95 -0.21 4.89 14.13
CA LEU A 95 0.48 3.95 13.22
C LEU A 95 0.70 2.60 13.88
N ARG A 96 1.07 2.58 15.16
CA ARG A 96 1.30 1.32 15.89
C ARG A 96 0.02 0.53 16.11
N SER A 97 -1.13 1.21 16.14
CA SER A 97 -2.43 0.58 16.42
C SER A 97 -3.06 -0.06 15.19
N ILE A 98 -2.56 0.23 13.98
CA ILE A 98 -3.15 -0.26 12.74
C ILE A 98 -2.79 -1.72 12.53
N LYS A 99 -3.83 -2.54 12.33
CA LYS A 99 -3.65 -3.95 11.99
C LYS A 99 -3.82 -4.11 10.49
N SER A 100 -2.85 -4.78 9.85
CA SER A 100 -2.92 -5.03 8.42
C SER A 100 -4.05 -5.99 8.09
N PRO A 101 -4.84 -5.72 7.04
CA PRO A 101 -5.84 -6.67 6.58
C PRO A 101 -5.16 -7.87 5.92
N GLU A 102 -5.91 -8.95 5.80
CA GLU A 102 -5.44 -10.13 5.09
C GLU A 102 -5.45 -9.86 3.58
N LEU A 103 -4.35 -10.21 2.91
CA LEU A 103 -4.16 -9.97 1.48
C LEU A 103 -4.06 -11.29 0.72
N LYS A 104 -4.38 -11.23 -0.57
CA LYS A 104 -4.10 -12.29 -1.53
C LYS A 104 -3.38 -11.67 -2.72
N PHE A 105 -2.67 -12.49 -3.48
CA PHE A 105 -1.94 -12.01 -4.66
C PHE A 105 -1.89 -13.07 -5.75
N HIS A 106 -1.62 -12.62 -6.95
CA HIS A 106 -1.37 -13.51 -8.08
C HIS A 106 -0.40 -12.84 -9.04
N GLU A 107 0.33 -13.67 -9.79
CA GLU A 107 1.25 -13.18 -10.81
C GLU A 107 0.46 -12.57 -11.98
N VAL A 108 0.96 -11.48 -12.53
CA VAL A 108 0.37 -10.81 -13.69
C VAL A 108 1.39 -10.69 -14.81
N SER A 109 0.94 -10.33 -16.00
CA SER A 109 1.81 -10.15 -17.16
C SER A 109 2.81 -9.04 -16.93
N LYS A 110 4.01 -9.21 -17.49
CA LYS A 110 5.04 -8.15 -17.49
C LYS A 110 4.65 -6.93 -18.31
N ASP A 111 3.50 -6.94 -18.97
CA ASP A 111 2.99 -5.76 -19.66
C ASP A 111 2.78 -4.59 -18.70
N VAL A 112 2.54 -4.87 -17.41
CA VAL A 112 2.42 -3.83 -16.40
C VAL A 112 3.71 -3.04 -16.20
N ASN A 113 4.85 -3.58 -16.62
CA ASN A 113 6.14 -2.90 -16.49
C ASN A 113 6.29 -1.70 -17.42
N LYS A 114 5.46 -1.61 -18.46
CA LYS A 114 5.51 -0.50 -19.41
C LYS A 114 4.44 0.52 -19.05
N PRO A 115 4.82 1.73 -18.64
CA PRO A 115 3.84 2.74 -18.21
C PRO A 115 2.80 3.11 -19.27
N ILE A 116 3.09 2.89 -20.55
CA ILE A 116 2.13 3.17 -21.62
C ILE A 116 0.93 2.21 -21.55
N ASN A 117 1.12 1.03 -21.01
CA ASN A 117 0.03 0.08 -20.82
C ASN A 117 -0.78 0.50 -19.61
N ASN A 118 -2.06 0.74 -19.81
CA ASN A 118 -2.95 1.18 -18.74
C ASN A 118 -4.37 0.74 -19.08
N ASP A 119 -4.67 -0.53 -18.83
CA ASP A 119 -6.02 -1.04 -19.02
C ASP A 119 -6.33 -2.11 -17.96
N PRO A 120 -7.62 -2.40 -17.75
CA PRO A 120 -8.05 -3.32 -16.70
C PRO A 120 -7.50 -4.74 -16.82
N SER A 121 -7.12 -5.18 -18.02
CA SER A 121 -6.63 -6.55 -18.22
C SER A 121 -5.27 -6.79 -17.58
N LEU A 122 -4.54 -5.73 -17.21
CA LEU A 122 -3.24 -5.85 -16.58
C LEU A 122 -3.29 -6.61 -15.25
N ILE A 123 -4.45 -6.62 -14.58
CA ILE A 123 -4.61 -7.32 -13.30
C ILE A 123 -5.05 -8.78 -13.47
N ASN A 124 -5.25 -9.24 -14.71
CA ASN A 124 -5.67 -10.62 -14.94
C ASN A 124 -4.59 -11.61 -14.52
N PHE A 125 -5.02 -12.79 -14.09
CA PHE A 125 -4.09 -13.88 -13.80
C PHE A 125 -3.24 -14.16 -15.05
N LYS A 126 -1.96 -14.33 -14.84
CA LYS A 126 -1.06 -14.73 -15.93
C LYS A 126 -1.37 -16.16 -16.33
N THR A 127 -1.52 -16.36 -17.61
CA THR A 127 -1.76 -17.68 -18.18
C THR A 127 -0.48 -18.33 -18.71
#